data_660771c609aedc19db18ad2e820e2173
#
_entry.id   660771c609aedc19db18ad2e820e2173
#
_cell.length_a   1.000
_cell.length_b   1.000
_cell.length_c   1.000
_cell.angle_alpha   90.00
_cell.angle_beta   90.00
_cell.angle_gamma   90.00
#
_symmetry.space_group_name_H-M   'P 1'
#
loop_
_entity.id
_entity.type
_entity.pdbx_description
1 polymer ?
#
loop_
_entity_poly.entity_id
_entity_poly.type
_entity_poly.pdbx_seq_one_letter_code
_entity_poly.pdbx_strand_id
1 'polypeptide(L)'
;GHALVAARQKNAQPVSKITIVPHTQGALGYTMQLPEEEKFLMTEEDLLTEIRTLLAGRSAEEVVFGTKSSGAANDIERATDLARKMVTMFGMSEKYGMMGLATVQNQYLDGGYGLNCAQDTAAGIDQEVRGIIDRCHEDALAILRKDREMLDQIAGYLLEKETITGGEM
;
A
#
# COMPACT_ATOMS: atom_id res chain seq x y z
N GLY A 1 3.90 10.95 3.67
CA GLY A 1 3.03 9.89 4.22
C GLY A 1 3.66 8.52 4.08
N HIS A 2 3.90 8.07 2.86
CA HIS A 2 4.47 6.74 2.56
C HIS A 2 5.73 6.42 3.37
N ALA A 3 6.71 7.31 3.35
CA ALA A 3 7.98 7.12 4.04
C ALA A 3 7.81 6.98 5.56
N LEU A 4 6.97 7.81 6.17
CA LEU A 4 6.75 7.78 7.62
C LEU A 4 6.03 6.49 8.04
N VAL A 5 4.98 6.08 7.32
CA VAL A 5 4.26 4.83 7.61
C VAL A 5 5.19 3.63 7.39
N ALA A 6 6.00 3.61 6.33
CA ALA A 6 7.00 2.58 6.12
C ALA A 6 7.98 2.50 7.30
N ALA A 7 8.56 3.62 7.70
CA ALA A 7 9.55 3.67 8.78
C ALA A 7 9.02 3.25 10.16
N ARG A 8 7.70 3.29 10.37
CA ARG A 8 7.05 2.89 11.63
C ARG A 8 6.61 1.42 11.68
N GLN A 9 6.82 0.67 10.61
CA GLN A 9 6.44 -0.74 10.52
C GLN A 9 7.69 -1.63 10.51
N LYS A 10 7.67 -2.71 11.30
CA LYS A 10 8.82 -3.65 11.43
C LYS A 10 9.12 -4.41 10.12
N ASN A 11 8.08 -4.73 9.37
CA ASN A 11 8.18 -5.56 8.16
C ASN A 11 8.32 -4.74 6.88
N ALA A 12 8.36 -3.40 6.99
CA ALA A 12 8.53 -2.54 5.82
C ALA A 12 9.98 -2.54 5.33
N GLN A 13 10.14 -2.38 4.03
CA GLN A 13 11.44 -2.13 3.42
C GLN A 13 11.98 -0.77 3.88
N PRO A 14 13.30 -0.66 4.16
CA PRO A 14 13.88 0.62 4.58
C PRO A 14 13.68 1.71 3.52
N VAL A 15 13.37 2.91 3.98
CA VAL A 15 13.29 4.07 3.11
C VAL A 15 14.71 4.51 2.74
N SER A 16 15.02 4.46 1.45
CA SER A 16 16.31 4.88 0.92
C SER A 16 16.33 6.35 0.53
N LYS A 17 15.26 6.82 -0.12
CA LYS A 17 15.18 8.17 -0.68
C LYS A 17 13.74 8.63 -0.79
N ILE A 18 13.52 9.91 -0.55
CA ILE A 18 12.26 10.61 -0.79
C ILE A 18 12.55 11.83 -1.66
N THR A 19 11.75 12.05 -2.69
CA THR A 19 11.84 13.24 -3.53
C THR A 19 10.48 13.78 -3.90
N ILE A 20 10.36 15.11 -3.97
CA ILE A 20 9.21 15.82 -4.52
C ILE A 20 9.49 16.40 -5.92
N VAL A 21 10.70 16.15 -6.45
CA VAL A 21 11.06 16.58 -7.83
C VAL A 21 10.32 15.70 -8.82
N PRO A 22 9.56 16.29 -9.76
CA PRO A 22 8.88 15.53 -10.80
C PRO A 22 9.88 14.77 -11.66
N HIS A 23 9.70 13.47 -11.79
CA HIS A 23 10.38 12.64 -12.78
C HIS A 23 9.43 12.32 -13.93
N THR A 24 10.00 12.02 -15.10
CA THR A 24 9.26 11.75 -16.34
C THR A 24 7.99 10.91 -16.15
N GLN A 25 6.92 11.29 -16.87
CA GLN A 25 5.61 10.62 -16.96
C GLN A 25 4.63 10.83 -15.78
N GLY A 26 4.55 12.05 -15.25
CA GLY A 26 3.43 12.45 -14.41
C GLY A 26 3.54 12.10 -12.91
N ALA A 27 4.66 11.54 -12.48
CA ALA A 27 4.92 11.37 -11.05
C ALA A 27 5.41 12.70 -10.46
N LEU A 28 4.69 13.23 -9.48
CA LEU A 28 5.02 14.48 -8.78
C LEU A 28 6.10 14.31 -7.69
N GLY A 29 6.62 13.11 -7.56
CA GLY A 29 7.61 12.72 -6.57
C GLY A 29 7.54 11.22 -6.30
N TYR A 30 8.48 10.68 -5.54
CA TYR A 30 8.45 9.27 -5.13
C TYR A 30 9.17 9.02 -3.82
N THR A 31 8.80 7.93 -3.17
CA THR A 31 9.54 7.32 -2.06
C THR A 31 10.20 6.04 -2.56
N MET A 32 11.50 5.93 -2.40
CA MET A 32 12.25 4.73 -2.76
C MET A 32 12.51 3.89 -1.50
N GLN A 33 12.07 2.65 -1.54
CA GLN A 33 12.41 1.63 -0.57
C GLN A 33 13.32 0.61 -1.25
N LEU A 34 14.41 0.23 -0.59
CA LEU A 34 15.31 -0.81 -1.07
C LEU A 34 15.22 -2.02 -0.15
N PRO A 35 15.02 -3.23 -0.68
CA PRO A 35 15.05 -4.43 0.13
C PRO A 35 16.47 -4.64 0.69
N GLU A 36 16.56 -4.92 1.99
CA GLU A 36 17.83 -5.33 2.62
C GLU A 36 18.23 -6.74 2.20
N GLU A 37 17.22 -7.60 1.93
CA GLU A 37 17.38 -8.96 1.45
C GLU A 37 16.32 -9.29 0.39
N GLU A 38 16.64 -10.15 -0.57
CA GLU A 38 15.63 -10.67 -1.50
C GLU A 38 14.67 -11.58 -0.74
N LYS A 39 13.41 -11.16 -0.67
CA LYS A 39 12.35 -11.90 0.00
C LYS A 39 11.49 -12.62 -1.05
N PHE A 40 11.71 -13.93 -1.21
CA PHE A 40 10.96 -14.75 -2.17
C PHE A 40 9.55 -15.13 -1.69
N LEU A 41 9.34 -15.12 -0.36
CA LEU A 41 8.07 -15.43 0.27
C LEU A 41 7.59 -14.25 1.09
N MET A 42 6.34 -13.85 0.88
CA MET A 42 5.66 -12.79 1.63
C MET A 42 4.70 -13.41 2.63
N THR A 43 4.81 -13.02 3.89
CA THR A 43 3.83 -13.38 4.91
C THR A 43 2.59 -12.49 4.82
N GLU A 44 1.51 -12.88 5.50
CA GLU A 44 0.32 -12.04 5.62
C GLU A 44 0.67 -10.65 6.16
N GLU A 45 1.50 -10.56 7.20
CA GLU A 45 1.91 -9.27 7.78
C GLU A 45 2.78 -8.45 6.83
N ASP A 46 3.61 -9.07 6.00
CA ASP A 46 4.36 -8.37 4.96
C ASP A 46 3.43 -7.70 3.95
N LEU A 47 2.40 -8.41 3.50
CA LEU A 47 1.41 -7.90 2.56
C LEU A 47 0.55 -6.78 3.18
N LEU A 48 0.11 -6.94 4.42
CA LEU A 48 -0.61 -5.89 5.14
C LEU A 48 0.24 -4.64 5.33
N THR A 49 1.53 -4.82 5.63
CA THR A 49 2.51 -3.72 5.73
C THR A 49 2.63 -2.96 4.41
N GLU A 50 2.71 -3.67 3.30
CA GLU A 50 2.77 -3.05 1.97
C GLU A 50 1.47 -2.31 1.63
N ILE A 51 0.31 -2.87 1.93
CA ILE A 51 -0.98 -2.21 1.73
C ILE A 51 -1.09 -0.93 2.57
N ARG A 52 -0.71 -0.95 3.85
CA ARG A 52 -0.69 0.24 4.71
C ARG A 52 0.20 1.33 4.13
N THR A 53 1.38 0.95 3.63
CA THR A 53 2.32 1.88 3.00
C THR A 53 1.75 2.49 1.73
N LEU A 54 1.13 1.69 0.85
CA LEU A 54 0.48 2.18 -0.37
C LEU A 54 -0.65 3.18 -0.04
N LEU A 55 -1.47 2.91 0.96
CA LEU A 55 -2.58 3.78 1.35
C LEU A 55 -2.13 5.04 2.11
N ALA A 56 -0.88 5.09 2.57
CA ALA A 56 -0.38 6.17 3.41
C ALA A 56 -0.38 7.55 2.75
N GLY A 57 -0.26 7.63 1.44
CA GLY A 57 -0.38 8.88 0.69
C GLY A 57 -1.74 9.52 0.88
N ARG A 58 -2.81 8.77 0.63
CA ARG A 58 -4.19 9.19 0.87
C ARG A 58 -4.44 9.50 2.34
N SER A 59 -3.97 8.64 3.24
CA SER A 59 -4.12 8.85 4.67
C SER A 59 -3.46 10.15 5.14
N ALA A 60 -2.31 10.52 4.58
CA ALA A 60 -1.64 11.78 4.87
C ALA A 60 -2.45 12.99 4.37
N GLU A 61 -3.03 12.93 3.17
CA GLU A 61 -3.93 13.99 2.69
C GLU A 61 -5.11 14.22 3.64
N GLU A 62 -5.74 13.15 4.11
CA GLU A 62 -6.87 13.24 5.05
C GLU A 62 -6.45 13.84 6.40
N VAL A 63 -5.30 13.43 6.95
CA VAL A 63 -4.80 13.93 8.23
C VAL A 63 -4.39 15.39 8.16
N VAL A 64 -3.74 15.81 7.06
CA VAL A 64 -3.17 17.15 6.93
C VAL A 64 -4.18 18.15 6.40
N PHE A 65 -4.93 17.81 5.37
CA PHE A 65 -5.79 18.72 4.62
C PHE A 65 -7.29 18.45 4.82
N GLY A 66 -7.67 17.31 5.35
CA GLY A 66 -9.06 16.89 5.45
C GLY A 66 -9.75 16.66 4.10
N THR A 67 -8.98 16.46 3.03
CA THR A 67 -9.47 16.30 1.65
C THR A 67 -8.98 15.02 1.01
N LYS A 68 -9.55 14.68 -0.13
CA LYS A 68 -9.18 13.52 -0.93
C LYS A 68 -8.91 13.97 -2.37
N SER A 69 -7.71 13.72 -2.87
CA SER A 69 -7.35 14.03 -4.25
C SER A 69 -7.31 12.78 -5.14
N SER A 70 -7.15 12.97 -6.43
CA SER A 70 -6.96 11.85 -7.38
C SER A 70 -5.55 11.23 -7.35
N GLY A 71 -4.61 11.83 -6.61
CA GLY A 71 -3.19 11.42 -6.62
C GLY A 71 -2.92 10.01 -6.11
N ALA A 72 -3.83 9.46 -5.31
CA ALA A 72 -3.70 8.11 -4.75
C ALA A 72 -4.26 6.99 -5.64
N ALA A 73 -4.74 7.27 -6.86
CA ALA A 73 -5.45 6.28 -7.68
C ALA A 73 -4.63 5.01 -7.94
N ASN A 74 -3.38 5.14 -8.35
CA ASN A 74 -2.49 4.01 -8.61
C ASN A 74 -2.18 3.19 -7.35
N ASP A 75 -1.95 3.86 -6.23
CA ASP A 75 -1.68 3.17 -4.95
C ASP A 75 -2.90 2.42 -4.44
N ILE A 76 -4.09 2.97 -4.61
CA ILE A 76 -5.36 2.31 -4.27
C ILE A 76 -5.57 1.07 -5.14
N GLU A 77 -5.31 1.16 -6.45
CA GLU A 77 -5.42 0.02 -7.36
C GLU A 77 -4.46 -1.11 -6.95
N ARG A 78 -3.19 -0.80 -6.71
CA ARG A 78 -2.20 -1.77 -6.25
C ARG A 78 -2.55 -2.40 -4.90
N ALA A 79 -3.00 -1.61 -3.94
CA ALA A 79 -3.43 -2.09 -2.64
C ALA A 79 -4.63 -3.03 -2.76
N THR A 80 -5.59 -2.70 -3.61
CA THR A 80 -6.77 -3.54 -3.89
C THR A 80 -6.36 -4.87 -4.52
N ASP A 81 -5.45 -4.84 -5.49
CA ASP A 81 -4.95 -6.07 -6.14
C ASP A 81 -4.23 -6.99 -5.13
N LEU A 82 -3.38 -6.45 -4.26
CA LEU A 82 -2.73 -7.22 -3.19
C LEU A 82 -3.74 -7.83 -2.22
N ALA A 83 -4.72 -7.06 -1.75
CA ALA A 83 -5.75 -7.54 -0.85
C ALA A 83 -6.59 -8.65 -1.49
N ARG A 84 -6.89 -8.53 -2.78
CA ARG A 84 -7.62 -9.54 -3.55
C ARG A 84 -6.82 -10.84 -3.67
N LYS A 85 -5.53 -10.77 -3.94
CA LYS A 85 -4.64 -11.94 -3.98
C LYS A 85 -4.54 -12.64 -2.63
N MET A 86 -4.50 -11.90 -1.52
CA MET A 86 -4.53 -12.48 -0.18
C MET A 86 -5.75 -13.37 0.04
N VAL A 87 -6.92 -12.93 -0.40
CA VAL A 87 -8.18 -13.66 -0.24
C VAL A 87 -8.30 -14.81 -1.24
N THR A 88 -8.00 -14.57 -2.51
CA THR A 88 -8.33 -15.48 -3.61
C THR A 88 -7.24 -16.48 -3.95
N MET A 89 -5.98 -16.15 -3.71
CA MET A 89 -4.83 -16.95 -4.16
C MET A 89 -3.98 -17.49 -3.01
N PHE A 90 -3.81 -16.71 -1.94
CA PHE A 90 -2.82 -17.03 -0.89
C PHE A 90 -3.45 -17.70 0.34
N GLY A 91 -4.77 -17.88 0.36
CA GLY A 91 -5.46 -18.53 1.47
C GLY A 91 -5.35 -17.78 2.81
N MET A 92 -5.23 -16.45 2.76
CA MET A 92 -5.03 -15.59 3.93
C MET A 92 -6.33 -14.99 4.49
N SER A 93 -7.49 -15.42 4.01
CA SER A 93 -8.81 -15.04 4.55
C SER A 93 -9.29 -16.10 5.53
N GLU A 94 -9.70 -15.71 6.72
CA GLU A 94 -10.32 -16.64 7.67
C GLU A 94 -11.66 -17.18 7.14
N LYS A 95 -12.42 -16.37 6.42
CA LYS A 95 -13.72 -16.73 5.87
C LYS A 95 -13.65 -17.81 4.79
N TYR A 96 -12.66 -17.72 3.89
CA TYR A 96 -12.52 -18.63 2.75
C TYR A 96 -11.36 -19.63 2.90
N GLY A 97 -10.45 -19.37 3.85
CA GLY A 97 -9.35 -20.28 4.16
C GLY A 97 -8.45 -20.56 2.96
N MET A 98 -8.01 -21.80 2.84
CA MET A 98 -7.08 -22.24 1.80
C MET A 98 -7.79 -22.67 0.49
N MET A 99 -8.95 -22.14 0.21
CA MET A 99 -9.67 -22.39 -1.04
C MET A 99 -9.15 -21.45 -2.13
N GLY A 100 -8.66 -22.00 -3.22
CA GLY A 100 -8.24 -21.23 -4.39
C GLY A 100 -9.46 -20.71 -5.16
N LEU A 101 -9.73 -19.42 -5.07
CA LEU A 101 -10.90 -18.75 -5.64
C LEU A 101 -10.61 -18.01 -6.95
N ALA A 102 -9.33 -17.91 -7.33
CA ALA A 102 -8.91 -17.32 -8.60
C ALA A 102 -7.77 -18.11 -9.22
N THR A 103 -7.74 -18.15 -10.55
CA THR A 103 -6.63 -18.68 -11.32
C THR A 103 -6.03 -17.60 -12.20
N VAL A 104 -4.71 -17.66 -12.40
CA VAL A 104 -4.02 -16.82 -13.39
C VAL A 104 -4.46 -17.31 -14.77
N GLN A 105 -5.26 -16.53 -15.48
CA GLN A 105 -5.55 -16.78 -16.90
C GLN A 105 -4.30 -16.41 -17.71
N ASN A 106 -3.96 -17.28 -18.69
CA ASN A 106 -2.77 -17.19 -19.53
C ASN A 106 -2.40 -15.74 -19.92
N GLN A 107 -1.18 -15.33 -19.61
CA GLN A 107 -0.61 -14.02 -19.90
C GLN A 107 -0.66 -13.59 -21.39
N TYR A 108 -1.03 -14.49 -22.29
CA TYR A 108 -1.05 -14.23 -23.73
C TYR A 108 -2.35 -13.60 -24.25
N LEU A 109 -3.42 -13.54 -23.47
CA LEU A 109 -4.73 -13.11 -23.97
C LEU A 109 -5.40 -11.97 -23.21
N ASP A 110 -5.04 -11.62 -22.00
CA ASP A 110 -5.58 -10.41 -21.32
C ASP A 110 -5.17 -10.24 -19.85
N GLY A 111 -4.08 -10.75 -19.37
CA GLY A 111 -3.50 -10.44 -18.05
C GLY A 111 -4.44 -10.49 -16.82
N GLY A 112 -5.67 -11.00 -16.99
CA GLY A 112 -6.72 -10.99 -15.98
C GLY A 112 -6.73 -12.25 -15.13
N TYR A 113 -7.16 -12.09 -13.87
CA TYR A 113 -7.48 -13.20 -12.99
C TYR A 113 -8.94 -13.62 -13.21
N GLY A 114 -9.18 -14.90 -13.54
CA GLY A 114 -10.53 -15.47 -13.57
C GLY A 114 -10.94 -15.94 -12.17
N LEU A 115 -12.13 -15.56 -11.70
CA LEU A 115 -12.71 -16.11 -10.48
C LEU A 115 -13.31 -17.49 -10.75
N ASN A 116 -12.94 -18.48 -9.91
CA ASN A 116 -13.48 -19.84 -9.92
C ASN A 116 -14.40 -20.06 -8.71
N CYS A 117 -15.51 -19.34 -8.66
CA CYS A 117 -16.44 -19.41 -7.54
C CYS A 117 -17.85 -18.99 -7.96
N ALA A 118 -18.83 -19.27 -7.09
CA ALA A 118 -20.19 -18.80 -7.26
C ALA A 118 -20.29 -17.28 -7.12
N GLN A 119 -21.36 -16.67 -7.67
CA GLN A 119 -21.57 -15.21 -7.60
C GLN A 119 -21.65 -14.68 -6.18
N ASP A 120 -22.29 -15.41 -5.27
CA ASP A 120 -22.37 -15.01 -3.86
C ASP A 120 -20.99 -15.00 -3.19
N THR A 121 -20.13 -15.95 -3.56
CA THR A 121 -18.73 -15.98 -3.10
C THR A 121 -17.94 -14.80 -3.67
N ALA A 122 -18.14 -14.45 -4.93
CA ALA A 122 -17.50 -13.28 -5.55
C ALA A 122 -17.88 -11.99 -4.84
N ALA A 123 -19.15 -11.81 -4.48
CA ALA A 123 -19.61 -10.68 -3.67
C ALA A 123 -18.97 -10.67 -2.26
N GLY A 124 -18.86 -11.84 -1.64
CA GLY A 124 -18.18 -12.00 -0.34
C GLY A 124 -16.70 -11.69 -0.41
N ILE A 125 -16.01 -12.05 -1.49
CA ILE A 125 -14.60 -11.68 -1.73
C ILE A 125 -14.45 -10.17 -1.75
N ASP A 126 -15.32 -9.44 -2.44
CA ASP A 126 -15.28 -7.97 -2.48
C ASP A 126 -15.44 -7.35 -1.09
N GLN A 127 -16.28 -7.92 -0.23
CA GLN A 127 -16.43 -7.49 1.16
C GLN A 127 -15.17 -7.76 1.99
N GLU A 128 -14.54 -8.93 1.84
CA GLU A 128 -13.27 -9.27 2.51
C GLU A 128 -12.15 -8.32 2.07
N VAL A 129 -12.02 -8.06 0.78
CA VAL A 129 -11.05 -7.12 0.21
C VAL A 129 -11.25 -5.71 0.79
N ARG A 130 -12.48 -5.23 0.79
CA ARG A 130 -12.80 -3.94 1.39
C ARG A 130 -12.44 -3.88 2.88
N GLY A 131 -12.74 -4.94 3.63
CA GLY A 131 -12.37 -5.02 5.04
C GLY A 131 -10.87 -4.93 5.29
N ILE A 132 -10.05 -5.56 4.45
CA ILE A 132 -8.58 -5.46 4.51
C ILE A 132 -8.13 -4.02 4.22
N ILE A 133 -8.64 -3.41 3.15
CA ILE A 133 -8.31 -2.03 2.78
C ILE A 133 -8.70 -1.05 3.88
N ASP A 134 -9.91 -1.15 4.41
CA ASP A 134 -10.42 -0.25 5.46
C ASP A 134 -9.57 -0.36 6.74
N ARG A 135 -9.21 -1.57 7.18
CA ARG A 135 -8.32 -1.77 8.34
C ARG A 135 -6.93 -1.19 8.11
N CYS A 136 -6.32 -1.46 6.97
CA CYS A 136 -5.01 -0.92 6.64
C CYS A 136 -5.02 0.60 6.53
N HIS A 137 -6.10 1.19 6.01
CA HIS A 137 -6.27 2.63 5.97
C HIS A 137 -6.38 3.24 7.37
N GLU A 138 -7.18 2.66 8.26
CA GLU A 138 -7.29 3.10 9.65
C GLU A 138 -5.95 2.97 10.40
N ASP A 139 -5.20 1.89 10.19
CA ASP A 139 -3.86 1.72 10.75
C ASP A 139 -2.91 2.83 10.28
N ALA A 140 -2.92 3.14 8.99
CA ALA A 140 -2.09 4.22 8.42
C ALA A 140 -2.50 5.59 8.98
N LEU A 141 -3.79 5.87 9.12
CA LEU A 141 -4.30 7.09 9.76
C LEU A 141 -3.83 7.20 11.22
N ALA A 142 -3.89 6.10 11.97
CA ALA A 142 -3.45 6.07 13.37
C ALA A 142 -1.95 6.38 13.51
N ILE A 143 -1.11 5.78 12.67
CA ILE A 143 0.33 6.06 12.62
C ILE A 143 0.58 7.53 12.33
N LEU A 144 -0.05 8.09 11.31
CA LEU A 144 0.16 9.46 10.88
C LEU A 144 -0.38 10.50 11.89
N ARG A 145 -1.49 10.22 12.56
CA ARG A 145 -2.02 11.07 13.63
C ARG A 145 -1.10 11.09 14.85
N LYS A 146 -0.57 9.92 15.21
CA LYS A 146 0.38 9.80 16.33
C LYS A 146 1.68 10.56 16.06
N ASP A 147 2.20 10.47 14.86
CA ASP A 147 3.46 11.08 14.45
C ASP A 147 3.26 12.33 13.57
N ARG A 148 2.17 13.07 13.78
CA ARG A 148 1.83 14.27 13.00
C ARG A 148 2.95 15.31 12.96
N GLU A 149 3.61 15.53 14.08
CA GLU A 149 4.73 16.48 14.16
C GLU A 149 5.89 16.06 13.27
N MET A 150 6.23 14.76 13.27
CA MET A 150 7.27 14.20 12.40
C MET A 150 6.88 14.32 10.92
N LEU A 151 5.61 14.10 10.60
CA LEU A 151 5.09 14.27 9.23
C LEU A 151 5.29 15.71 8.74
N ASP A 152 4.97 16.69 9.57
CA ASP A 152 5.12 18.10 9.25
C ASP A 152 6.61 18.50 9.12
N GLN A 153 7.49 17.96 9.97
CA GLN A 153 8.93 18.19 9.89
C GLN A 153 9.54 17.63 8.61
N ILE A 154 9.20 16.38 8.24
CA ILE A 154 9.67 15.76 6.99
C ILE A 154 9.17 16.55 5.78
N ALA A 155 7.92 16.96 5.78
CA ALA A 155 7.34 17.76 4.70
C ALA A 155 8.04 19.12 4.56
N GLY A 156 8.28 19.80 5.67
CA GLY A 156 9.03 21.07 5.70
C GLY A 156 10.45 20.92 5.17
N TYR A 157 11.14 19.86 5.58
CA TYR A 157 12.50 19.58 5.14
C TYR A 157 12.58 19.27 3.63
N LEU A 158 11.57 18.54 3.11
CA LEU A 158 11.45 18.27 1.66
C LEU A 158 11.17 19.53 0.84
N LEU A 159 10.43 20.49 1.38
CA LEU A 159 10.20 21.78 0.71
C LEU A 159 11.50 22.59 0.57
N GLU A 160 12.45 22.44 1.49
CA GLU A 160 13.74 23.11 1.43
C GLU A 160 14.75 22.36 0.55
N LYS A 161 14.82 21.02 0.69
CA LYS A 161 15.85 20.20 0.05
C LYS A 161 15.39 19.48 -1.21
N GLU A 162 14.08 19.39 -1.45
CA GLU A 162 13.44 18.68 -2.56
C GLU A 162 13.69 17.17 -2.60
N THR A 163 14.82 16.72 -2.08
CA THR A 163 15.21 15.31 -1.98
C THR A 163 15.96 15.07 -0.68
N ILE A 164 15.60 14.02 0.06
CA ILE A 164 16.28 13.57 1.27
C ILE A 164 16.55 12.07 1.23
N THR A 165 17.61 11.65 1.91
CA THR A 165 17.95 10.23 2.08
C THR A 165 17.31 9.65 3.33
N GLY A 166 17.23 8.32 3.42
CA GLY A 166 16.69 7.64 4.60
C GLY A 166 17.46 7.95 5.88
N GLY A 167 18.77 8.22 5.78
CA GLY A 167 19.60 8.61 6.91
C GLY A 167 19.37 10.04 7.43
N GLU A 168 18.74 10.90 6.62
CA GLU A 168 18.37 12.29 6.99
C GLU A 168 16.95 12.38 7.57
N MET A 169 16.16 11.31 7.44
CA MET A 169 14.80 11.22 7.93
C MET A 169 14.74 10.79 9.40
#